data_e181c28f5dcc763882b0079d240011d1
#
_entry.id   e181c28f5dcc763882b0079d240011d1
#
_cell.length_a   1.000
_cell.length_b   1.000
_cell.length_c   1.000
_cell.angle_alpha   90.00
_cell.angle_beta   90.00
_cell.angle_gamma   90.00
#
_symmetry.space_group_name_H-M   'P 1'
#
loop_
_entity.id
_entity.type
_entity.pdbx_description
1 polymer ?
#
loop_
_entity_poly.entity_id
_entity_poly.type
_entity_poly.pdbx_seq_one_letter_code
_entity_poly.pdbx_strand_id
1 'polypeptide(L)'
;MVFSTPIFLFYFLALTLLVYYLVPRKLRNGVLLLSSLFFYYWGEQLYVSIMFLSTAIDYVHGLLVERCKARDNDRGARMAVASSIVFNLALLLFFKYWDFLAASLQAVGLTFMPVLNIHLPIGISFYTFQTMSYTIDVYRGDTRAQRSIINFGTFVTLFPQLIAGPIIKYKDLGDQIDQRTCSTDKFASGVQTFMVGMAKKVLIANNVGMLWESYKAMAVSYTHLTLPTILLV
;
A
#
# COMPACT_ATOMS: atom_id res chain seq x y z
N MET A 1 6.42 -13.20 1.44
CA MET A 1 5.32 -14.18 1.43
C MET A 1 4.36 -13.80 0.30
N VAL A 2 3.88 -14.77 -0.51
CA VAL A 2 2.95 -14.50 -1.62
C VAL A 2 1.56 -15.02 -1.24
N PHE A 3 0.49 -14.30 -1.60
CA PHE A 3 -0.90 -14.66 -1.24
C PHE A 3 -1.36 -16.04 -1.72
N SER A 4 -0.79 -16.55 -2.81
CA SER A 4 -1.12 -17.86 -3.38
C SER A 4 -0.29 -19.02 -2.81
N THR A 5 0.57 -18.79 -1.84
CA THR A 5 1.37 -19.87 -1.24
C THR A 5 0.58 -20.63 -0.19
N PRO A 6 0.79 -21.97 -0.06
CA PRO A 6 0.17 -22.75 1.01
C PRO A 6 0.49 -22.22 2.41
N ILE A 7 1.70 -21.70 2.63
CA ILE A 7 2.10 -21.10 3.91
C ILE A 7 1.22 -19.90 4.26
N PHE A 8 0.91 -19.04 3.28
CA PHE A 8 0.01 -17.91 3.51
C PHE A 8 -1.41 -18.40 3.84
N LEU A 9 -1.96 -19.31 3.05
CA LEU A 9 -3.36 -19.73 3.15
C LEU A 9 -3.65 -20.53 4.42
N PHE A 10 -2.83 -21.55 4.68
CA PHE A 10 -3.13 -22.52 5.74
C PHE A 10 -2.52 -22.14 7.09
N TYR A 11 -1.44 -21.39 7.12
CA TYR A 11 -0.81 -21.00 8.38
C TYR A 11 -1.06 -19.55 8.72
N PHE A 12 -0.61 -18.62 7.89
CA PHE A 12 -0.66 -17.18 8.23
C PHE A 12 -2.10 -16.66 8.30
N LEU A 13 -2.91 -16.88 7.26
CA LEU A 13 -4.29 -16.40 7.20
C LEU A 13 -5.16 -17.08 8.24
N ALA A 14 -5.03 -18.41 8.38
CA ALA A 14 -5.79 -19.19 9.37
C ALA A 14 -5.47 -18.74 10.80
N LEU A 15 -4.18 -18.57 11.13
CA LEU A 15 -3.74 -18.09 12.45
C LEU A 15 -4.21 -16.65 12.70
N THR A 16 -4.08 -15.79 11.71
CA THR A 16 -4.55 -14.39 11.82
C THR A 16 -6.04 -14.32 12.09
N LEU A 17 -6.86 -15.10 11.36
CA LEU A 17 -8.31 -15.16 11.57
C LEU A 17 -8.65 -15.75 12.93
N LEU A 18 -7.98 -16.83 13.33
CA LEU A 18 -8.18 -17.45 14.64
C LEU A 18 -7.95 -16.44 15.77
N VAL A 19 -6.78 -15.78 15.78
CA VAL A 19 -6.44 -14.79 16.79
C VAL A 19 -7.41 -13.60 16.73
N TYR A 20 -7.76 -13.14 15.53
CA TYR A 20 -8.69 -12.02 15.33
C TYR A 20 -10.07 -12.28 15.96
N TYR A 21 -10.60 -13.50 15.86
CA TYR A 21 -11.91 -13.85 16.44
C TYR A 21 -11.85 -14.18 17.92
N LEU A 22 -10.71 -14.66 18.43
CA LEU A 22 -10.50 -14.96 19.85
C LEU A 22 -10.36 -13.70 20.71
N VAL A 23 -9.77 -12.62 20.18
CA VAL A 23 -9.55 -11.39 20.95
C VAL A 23 -10.82 -10.52 21.05
N PRO A 24 -10.98 -9.75 22.13
CA PRO A 24 -12.07 -8.81 22.26
C PRO A 24 -12.04 -7.74 21.16
N ARG A 25 -13.21 -7.19 20.83
CA ARG A 25 -13.39 -6.24 19.71
C ARG A 25 -12.40 -5.06 19.74
N LYS A 26 -12.05 -4.57 20.93
CA LYS A 26 -11.11 -3.44 21.10
C LYS A 26 -9.67 -3.75 20.62
N LEU A 27 -9.25 -5.00 20.66
CA LEU A 27 -7.90 -5.43 20.29
C LEU A 27 -7.80 -5.92 18.83
N ARG A 28 -8.91 -6.08 18.13
CA ARG A 28 -8.93 -6.62 16.75
C ARG A 28 -8.10 -5.82 15.77
N ASN A 29 -8.13 -4.49 15.86
CA ASN A 29 -7.31 -3.63 15.01
C ASN A 29 -5.82 -3.79 15.32
N GLY A 30 -5.46 -3.97 16.59
CA GLY A 30 -4.09 -4.28 16.98
C GLY A 30 -3.60 -5.60 16.39
N VAL A 31 -4.45 -6.65 16.41
CA VAL A 31 -4.11 -7.93 15.78
C VAL A 31 -3.90 -7.77 14.29
N LEU A 32 -4.78 -7.05 13.59
CA LEU A 32 -4.63 -6.79 12.15
C LEU A 32 -3.36 -5.99 11.85
N LEU A 33 -3.06 -4.96 12.66
CA LEU A 33 -1.84 -4.18 12.52
C LEU A 33 -0.59 -5.06 12.68
N LEU A 34 -0.52 -5.84 13.76
CA LEU A 34 0.63 -6.72 14.03
C LEU A 34 0.79 -7.79 12.97
N SER A 35 -0.30 -8.43 12.54
CA SER A 35 -0.28 -9.42 11.45
C SER A 35 0.19 -8.79 10.14
N SER A 36 -0.25 -7.57 9.83
CA SER A 36 0.15 -6.85 8.62
C SER A 36 1.63 -6.46 8.65
N LEU A 37 2.11 -5.96 9.78
CA LEU A 37 3.53 -5.65 9.97
C LEU A 37 4.40 -6.89 9.88
N PHE A 38 3.96 -8.02 10.48
CA PHE A 38 4.66 -9.30 10.36
C PHE A 38 4.71 -9.80 8.91
N PHE A 39 3.58 -9.71 8.18
CA PHE A 39 3.50 -10.09 6.77
C PHE A 39 4.48 -9.26 5.91
N TYR A 40 4.53 -7.96 6.16
CA TYR A 40 5.43 -7.06 5.45
C TYR A 40 6.89 -7.31 5.83
N TYR A 41 7.19 -7.50 7.13
CA TYR A 41 8.52 -7.81 7.63
C TYR A 41 9.09 -9.10 7.01
N TRP A 42 8.26 -10.10 6.78
CA TRP A 42 8.69 -11.34 6.12
C TRP A 42 9.24 -11.11 4.70
N GLY A 43 8.76 -10.08 4.01
CA GLY A 43 9.21 -9.73 2.66
C GLY A 43 10.31 -8.67 2.61
N GLU A 44 10.22 -7.69 3.51
CA GLU A 44 10.92 -6.40 3.40
C GLU A 44 11.57 -5.97 4.72
N GLN A 45 12.24 -6.85 5.42
CA GLN A 45 12.78 -6.71 6.77
C GLN A 45 13.06 -5.27 7.26
N LEU A 46 14.03 -4.56 6.67
CA LEU A 46 14.42 -3.21 7.09
C LEU A 46 13.43 -2.12 6.69
N TYR A 47 12.70 -2.32 5.62
CA TYR A 47 11.79 -1.32 5.05
C TYR A 47 10.46 -1.17 5.81
N VAL A 48 10.18 -2.07 6.76
CA VAL A 48 9.09 -1.91 7.73
C VAL A 48 9.25 -0.61 8.53
N SER A 49 10.48 -0.24 8.88
CA SER A 49 10.76 1.00 9.62
C SER A 49 10.36 2.24 8.83
N ILE A 50 10.60 2.25 7.52
CA ILE A 50 10.23 3.36 6.63
C ILE A 50 8.71 3.48 6.52
N MET A 51 8.01 2.37 6.33
CA MET A 51 6.55 2.33 6.30
C MET A 51 5.96 2.84 7.63
N PHE A 52 6.51 2.40 8.77
CA PHE A 52 6.07 2.85 10.07
C PHE A 52 6.32 4.36 10.27
N LEU A 53 7.50 4.85 9.90
CA LEU A 53 7.86 6.26 9.99
C LEU A 53 6.94 7.13 9.12
N SER A 54 6.73 6.75 7.84
CA SER A 54 5.82 7.45 6.95
C SER A 54 4.39 7.49 7.52
N THR A 55 3.89 6.35 8.01
CA THR A 55 2.57 6.26 8.64
C THR A 55 2.46 7.18 9.85
N ALA A 56 3.47 7.21 10.73
CA ALA A 56 3.47 8.07 11.91
C ALA A 56 3.49 9.56 11.54
N ILE A 57 4.28 9.93 10.54
CA ILE A 57 4.37 11.32 10.06
C ILE A 57 3.02 11.77 9.49
N ASP A 58 2.38 10.97 8.63
CA ASP A 58 1.10 11.34 8.04
C ASP A 58 -0.06 11.32 9.05
N TYR A 59 0.00 10.46 10.06
CA TYR A 59 -0.90 10.52 11.21
C TYR A 59 -0.83 11.89 11.90
N VAL A 60 0.39 12.37 12.17
CA VAL A 60 0.60 13.68 12.81
C VAL A 60 0.11 14.80 11.89
N HIS A 61 0.39 14.74 10.58
CA HIS A 61 -0.09 15.73 9.63
C HIS A 61 -1.62 15.79 9.57
N GLY A 62 -2.30 14.65 9.58
CA GLY A 62 -3.76 14.60 9.63
C GLY A 62 -4.32 15.32 10.87
N LEU A 63 -3.73 15.07 12.04
CA LEU A 63 -4.11 15.76 13.29
C LEU A 63 -3.81 17.26 13.24
N LEU A 64 -2.67 17.67 12.66
CA LEU A 64 -2.32 19.08 12.51
C LEU A 64 -3.28 19.81 11.60
N VAL A 65 -3.62 19.22 10.46
CA VAL A 65 -4.60 19.77 9.51
C VAL A 65 -5.94 20.02 10.20
N GLU A 66 -6.47 19.01 10.91
CA GLU A 66 -7.74 19.13 11.61
C GLU A 66 -7.68 20.22 12.70
N ARG A 67 -6.58 20.28 13.48
CA ARG A 67 -6.40 21.33 14.51
C ARG A 67 -6.31 22.73 13.92
N CYS A 68 -5.62 22.90 12.80
CA CYS A 68 -5.52 24.20 12.13
C CYS A 68 -6.89 24.63 11.59
N LYS A 69 -7.64 23.72 11.00
CA LYS A 69 -9.02 24.02 10.54
C LYS A 69 -9.97 24.35 11.69
N ALA A 70 -9.88 23.63 12.80
CA ALA A 70 -10.69 23.92 13.98
C ALA A 70 -10.39 25.30 14.61
N ARG A 71 -9.23 25.88 14.31
CA ARG A 71 -8.81 27.24 14.74
C ARG A 71 -9.00 28.31 13.65
N ASP A 72 -9.69 27.98 12.58
CA ASP A 72 -9.90 28.84 11.41
C ASP A 72 -8.58 29.35 10.76
N ASN A 73 -7.48 28.58 10.96
CA ASN A 73 -6.17 28.87 10.40
C ASN A 73 -5.97 28.07 9.10
N ASP A 74 -6.55 28.56 8.01
CA ASP A 74 -6.48 27.89 6.71
C ASP A 74 -5.06 27.89 6.12
N ARG A 75 -4.24 28.92 6.41
CA ARG A 75 -2.82 28.95 6.00
C ARG A 75 -2.03 27.82 6.66
N GLY A 76 -2.20 27.62 7.97
CA GLY A 76 -1.55 26.55 8.70
C GLY A 76 -2.00 25.16 8.20
N ALA A 77 -3.28 24.99 7.89
CA ALA A 77 -3.79 23.76 7.32
C ALA A 77 -3.19 23.46 5.93
N ARG A 78 -3.10 24.46 5.04
CA ARG A 78 -2.44 24.32 3.72
C ARG A 78 -0.96 23.96 3.85
N MET A 79 -0.24 24.61 4.77
CA MET A 79 1.17 24.29 5.02
C MET A 79 1.36 22.86 5.51
N ALA A 80 0.48 22.38 6.41
CA ALA A 80 0.54 21.01 6.91
C ALA A 80 0.26 19.98 5.80
N VAL A 81 -0.69 20.23 4.90
CA VAL A 81 -0.93 19.37 3.72
C VAL A 81 0.26 19.41 2.77
N ALA A 82 0.76 20.60 2.46
CA ALA A 82 1.91 20.77 1.55
C ALA A 82 3.15 20.03 2.08
N SER A 83 3.44 20.14 3.38
CA SER A 83 4.56 19.44 4.00
C SER A 83 4.40 17.91 3.97
N SER A 84 3.19 17.37 4.17
CA SER A 84 2.91 15.94 4.01
C SER A 84 3.15 15.51 2.56
N ILE A 85 2.63 16.24 1.59
CA ILE A 85 2.83 15.93 0.16
C ILE A 85 4.32 15.96 -0.20
N VAL A 86 5.05 17.01 0.19
CA VAL A 86 6.49 17.13 -0.11
C VAL A 86 7.27 16.00 0.52
N PHE A 87 6.99 15.65 1.78
CA PHE A 87 7.65 14.53 2.47
C PHE A 87 7.40 13.20 1.75
N ASN A 88 6.15 12.90 1.43
CA ASN A 88 5.77 11.65 0.76
C ASN A 88 6.35 11.55 -0.65
N LEU A 89 6.31 12.64 -1.42
CA LEU A 89 6.90 12.67 -2.76
C LEU A 89 8.43 12.60 -2.70
N ALA A 90 9.08 13.26 -1.74
CA ALA A 90 10.53 13.17 -1.57
C ALA A 90 10.96 11.74 -1.24
N LEU A 91 10.24 11.05 -0.33
CA LEU A 91 10.46 9.66 -0.02
C LEU A 91 10.32 8.75 -1.27
N LEU A 92 9.25 8.96 -2.03
CA LEU A 92 9.00 8.19 -3.25
C LEU A 92 10.05 8.48 -4.32
N LEU A 93 10.44 9.74 -4.52
CA LEU A 93 11.48 10.14 -5.46
C LEU A 93 12.83 9.51 -5.08
N PHE A 94 13.17 9.51 -3.79
CA PHE A 94 14.40 8.91 -3.32
C PHE A 94 14.45 7.40 -3.61
N PHE A 95 13.45 6.63 -3.22
CA PHE A 95 13.49 5.17 -3.40
C PHE A 95 13.25 4.72 -4.84
N LYS A 96 12.45 5.44 -5.61
CA LYS A 96 12.04 4.98 -6.94
C LYS A 96 12.86 5.60 -8.07
N TYR A 97 13.31 6.83 -7.92
CA TYR A 97 13.87 7.58 -9.03
C TYR A 97 15.32 8.05 -8.81
N TRP A 98 15.91 7.85 -7.63
CA TRP A 98 17.27 8.26 -7.35
C TRP A 98 18.28 7.69 -8.35
N ASP A 99 18.30 6.37 -8.51
CA ASP A 99 19.26 5.70 -9.40
C ASP A 99 19.02 6.05 -10.87
N PHE A 100 17.76 6.21 -11.27
CA PHE A 100 17.43 6.70 -12.61
C PHE A 100 17.97 8.12 -12.85
N LEU A 101 17.77 9.04 -11.90
CA LEU A 101 18.28 10.41 -12.00
C LEU A 101 19.81 10.44 -12.00
N ALA A 102 20.45 9.69 -11.09
CA ALA A 102 21.91 9.59 -11.02
C ALA A 102 22.50 9.06 -12.33
N ALA A 103 21.96 7.96 -12.86
CA ALA A 103 22.41 7.40 -14.12
C ALA A 103 22.19 8.38 -15.31
N SER A 104 21.07 9.06 -15.35
CA SER A 104 20.77 10.05 -16.41
C SER A 104 21.72 11.24 -16.37
N LEU A 105 22.05 11.75 -15.17
CA LEU A 105 23.00 12.85 -15.00
C LEU A 105 24.42 12.42 -15.36
N GLN A 106 24.84 11.20 -14.98
CA GLN A 106 26.14 10.66 -15.37
C GLN A 106 26.28 10.49 -16.89
N ALA A 107 25.21 10.09 -17.58
CA ALA A 107 25.19 9.98 -19.03
C ALA A 107 25.42 11.33 -19.75
N VAL A 108 25.08 12.46 -19.10
CA VAL A 108 25.31 13.82 -19.59
C VAL A 108 26.66 14.40 -19.09
N GLY A 109 27.46 13.60 -18.36
CA GLY A 109 28.78 14.00 -17.86
C GLY A 109 28.78 14.63 -16.45
N LEU A 110 27.63 14.65 -15.76
CA LEU A 110 27.49 15.16 -14.40
C LEU A 110 27.62 14.02 -13.38
N THR A 111 28.81 13.83 -12.82
CA THR A 111 29.15 12.68 -11.96
C THR A 111 29.00 12.94 -10.45
N PHE A 112 28.35 14.04 -10.05
CA PHE A 112 28.23 14.42 -8.63
C PHE A 112 27.23 13.55 -7.84
N MET A 113 26.30 12.85 -8.51
CA MET A 113 25.36 11.93 -7.86
C MET A 113 25.81 10.46 -8.05
N PRO A 114 26.09 9.75 -6.96
CA PRO A 114 26.41 8.32 -7.05
C PRO A 114 25.14 7.48 -7.31
N VAL A 115 25.28 6.42 -8.09
CA VAL A 115 24.25 5.36 -8.19
C VAL A 115 24.36 4.49 -6.93
N LEU A 116 23.28 4.43 -6.16
CA LEU A 116 23.25 3.76 -4.85
C LEU A 116 22.73 2.32 -4.93
N ASN A 117 22.16 1.91 -6.07
CA ASN A 117 21.46 0.63 -6.25
C ASN A 117 20.40 0.38 -5.18
N ILE A 118 19.55 1.38 -4.96
CA ILE A 118 18.53 1.37 -3.91
C ILE A 118 17.48 0.32 -4.23
N HIS A 119 17.29 -0.64 -3.32
CA HIS A 119 16.18 -1.57 -3.43
C HIS A 119 14.85 -0.84 -3.20
N LEU A 120 13.91 -0.99 -4.15
CA LEU A 120 12.59 -0.36 -4.06
C LEU A 120 11.71 -1.14 -3.07
N PRO A 121 11.29 -0.56 -1.93
CA PRO A 121 10.40 -1.24 -0.98
C PRO A 121 9.08 -1.61 -1.63
N ILE A 122 8.63 -2.85 -1.44
CA ILE A 122 7.35 -3.30 -1.96
C ILE A 122 6.22 -2.44 -1.36
N GLY A 123 5.33 -1.95 -2.22
CA GLY A 123 4.17 -1.19 -1.79
C GLY A 123 4.44 0.28 -1.44
N ILE A 124 5.68 0.81 -1.56
CA ILE A 124 5.99 2.20 -1.21
C ILE A 124 5.07 3.19 -1.93
N SER A 125 4.81 3.00 -3.21
CA SER A 125 3.91 3.88 -3.97
C SER A 125 2.47 3.80 -3.45
N PHE A 126 2.01 2.59 -3.07
CA PHE A 126 0.64 2.40 -2.60
C PHE A 126 0.41 3.09 -1.25
N TYR A 127 1.24 2.81 -0.24
CA TYR A 127 1.03 3.43 1.08
C TYR A 127 1.30 4.94 1.05
N THR A 128 2.26 5.42 0.24
CA THR A 128 2.52 6.86 0.07
C THR A 128 1.30 7.58 -0.50
N PHE A 129 0.71 7.09 -1.60
CA PHE A 129 -0.49 7.71 -2.16
C PHE A 129 -1.70 7.57 -1.25
N GLN A 130 -1.82 6.47 -0.52
CA GLN A 130 -2.91 6.22 0.41
C GLN A 130 -2.88 7.19 1.60
N THR A 131 -1.71 7.38 2.23
CA THR A 131 -1.56 8.32 3.36
C THR A 131 -1.68 9.77 2.91
N MET A 132 -1.13 10.10 1.72
CA MET A 132 -1.28 11.43 1.13
C MET A 132 -2.74 11.76 0.81
N SER A 133 -3.50 10.79 0.25
CA SER A 133 -4.93 11.00 0.00
C SER A 133 -5.72 11.25 1.28
N TYR A 134 -5.40 10.53 2.38
CA TYR A 134 -6.00 10.75 3.68
C TYR A 134 -5.78 12.19 4.19
N THR A 135 -4.54 12.69 4.13
CA THR A 135 -4.24 14.05 4.59
C THR A 135 -5.00 15.11 3.78
N ILE A 136 -5.16 14.88 2.46
CA ILE A 136 -5.95 15.75 1.57
C ILE A 136 -7.44 15.65 1.90
N ASP A 137 -7.98 14.46 2.14
CA ASP A 137 -9.40 14.25 2.48
C ASP A 137 -9.75 14.91 3.83
N VAL A 138 -8.85 14.87 4.82
CA VAL A 138 -9.00 15.62 6.08
C VAL A 138 -9.02 17.14 5.82
N TYR A 139 -8.13 17.63 4.95
CA TYR A 139 -8.10 19.06 4.60
C TYR A 139 -9.39 19.52 3.90
N ARG A 140 -9.92 18.71 3.00
CA ARG A 140 -11.20 18.98 2.31
C ARG A 140 -12.40 18.92 3.24
N GLY A 141 -12.28 18.26 4.39
CA GLY A 141 -13.39 17.99 5.32
C GLY A 141 -14.22 16.77 4.93
N ASP A 142 -13.74 15.97 3.98
CA ASP A 142 -14.39 14.72 3.53
C ASP A 142 -14.34 13.64 4.62
N THR A 143 -13.37 13.73 5.52
CA THR A 143 -13.21 12.84 6.67
C THR A 143 -12.62 13.58 7.87
N ARG A 144 -12.81 13.04 9.07
CA ARG A 144 -12.15 13.54 10.29
C ARG A 144 -10.81 12.87 10.47
N ALA A 145 -9.87 13.56 11.14
CA ALA A 145 -8.59 12.96 11.47
C ALA A 145 -8.78 11.78 12.45
N GLN A 146 -8.15 10.66 12.12
CA GLN A 146 -8.19 9.48 12.99
C GLN A 146 -7.42 9.75 14.29
N ARG A 147 -8.05 9.46 15.43
CA ARG A 147 -7.49 9.70 16.78
C ARG A 147 -6.61 8.54 17.27
N SER A 148 -6.81 7.36 16.72
CA SER A 148 -6.06 6.16 17.10
C SER A 148 -4.97 5.86 16.09
N ILE A 149 -3.71 5.90 16.54
CA ILE A 149 -2.56 5.50 15.69
C ILE A 149 -2.65 4.03 15.26
N ILE A 150 -3.27 3.16 16.09
CA ILE A 150 -3.48 1.75 15.78
C ILE A 150 -4.47 1.62 14.60
N ASN A 151 -5.58 2.36 14.64
CA ASN A 151 -6.59 2.31 13.57
C ASN A 151 -6.05 2.88 12.27
N PHE A 152 -5.31 3.99 12.34
CA PHE A 152 -4.65 4.58 11.18
C PHE A 152 -3.57 3.66 10.62
N GLY A 153 -2.70 3.11 11.49
CA GLY A 153 -1.70 2.14 11.09
C GLY A 153 -2.33 0.90 10.43
N THR A 154 -3.42 0.37 10.99
CA THR A 154 -4.15 -0.73 10.37
C THR A 154 -4.66 -0.37 8.97
N PHE A 155 -5.20 0.84 8.78
CA PHE A 155 -5.63 1.32 7.47
C PHE A 155 -4.51 1.31 6.45
N VAL A 156 -3.34 1.84 6.81
CA VAL A 156 -2.20 1.96 5.90
C VAL A 156 -1.53 0.62 5.60
N THR A 157 -1.35 -0.22 6.64
CA THR A 157 -0.52 -1.42 6.53
C THR A 157 -1.29 -2.70 6.21
N LEU A 158 -2.62 -2.66 6.09
CA LEU A 158 -3.46 -3.84 5.95
C LEU A 158 -2.98 -4.75 4.82
N PHE A 159 -2.49 -5.94 5.17
CA PHE A 159 -1.77 -6.83 4.25
C PHE A 159 -2.53 -7.19 2.96
N PRO A 160 -3.86 -7.40 2.94
CA PRO A 160 -4.56 -7.72 1.70
C PRO A 160 -4.58 -6.56 0.69
N GLN A 161 -4.40 -5.32 1.18
CA GLN A 161 -4.47 -4.11 0.37
C GLN A 161 -3.08 -3.61 -0.05
N LEU A 162 -2.07 -3.76 0.83
CA LEU A 162 -0.76 -3.12 0.70
C LEU A 162 0.00 -3.53 -0.56
N ILE A 163 -0.05 -4.79 -0.99
CA ILE A 163 0.83 -5.31 -2.04
C ILE A 163 0.19 -5.28 -3.43
N ALA A 164 -1.10 -5.40 -3.57
CA ALA A 164 -1.76 -5.46 -4.88
C ALA A 164 -3.24 -5.08 -4.81
N GLY A 165 -3.66 -4.41 -3.76
CA GLY A 165 -5.03 -3.96 -3.60
C GLY A 165 -5.32 -2.66 -4.35
N PRO A 166 -6.57 -2.31 -4.58
CA PRO A 166 -6.94 -0.98 -5.03
C PRO A 166 -6.57 0.05 -3.95
N ILE A 167 -6.21 1.27 -4.36
CA ILE A 167 -6.04 2.39 -3.43
C ILE A 167 -7.42 2.77 -2.90
N ILE A 168 -7.69 2.43 -1.64
CA ILE A 168 -8.97 2.73 -0.98
C ILE A 168 -8.81 4.04 -0.21
N LYS A 169 -9.76 4.94 -0.37
CA LYS A 169 -9.78 6.19 0.40
C LYS A 169 -10.17 5.92 1.85
N TYR A 170 -9.60 6.71 2.75
CA TYR A 170 -9.89 6.56 4.18
C TYR A 170 -11.38 6.73 4.50
N LYS A 171 -12.08 7.64 3.82
CA LYS A 171 -13.51 7.87 4.00
C LYS A 171 -14.39 6.64 3.74
N ASP A 172 -13.93 5.72 2.88
CA ASP A 172 -14.70 4.52 2.52
C ASP A 172 -14.49 3.36 3.51
N LEU A 173 -13.36 3.37 4.22
CA LEU A 173 -12.95 2.29 5.12
C LEU A 173 -12.93 2.69 6.60
N GLY A 174 -12.81 3.99 6.91
CA GLY A 174 -12.61 4.51 8.27
C GLY A 174 -13.70 4.05 9.23
N ASP A 175 -14.98 4.18 8.86
CA ASP A 175 -16.10 3.74 9.67
C ASP A 175 -16.08 2.23 9.94
N GLN A 176 -15.64 1.42 8.96
CA GLN A 176 -15.52 -0.02 9.12
C GLN A 176 -14.35 -0.42 10.03
N ILE A 177 -13.29 0.38 10.07
CA ILE A 177 -12.17 0.16 11.00
C ILE A 177 -12.61 0.45 12.43
N ASP A 178 -13.41 1.50 12.63
CA ASP A 178 -13.87 1.91 13.95
C ASP A 178 -15.05 1.07 14.44
N GLN A 179 -16.04 0.78 13.59
CA GLN A 179 -17.33 0.17 13.97
C GLN A 179 -17.76 -0.96 13.04
N ARG A 180 -16.90 -1.96 12.83
CA ARG A 180 -17.30 -3.11 11.98
C ARG A 180 -18.22 -4.09 12.69
N THR A 181 -19.19 -4.58 11.95
CA THR A 181 -20.07 -5.69 12.36
C THR A 181 -19.67 -6.97 11.64
N CYS A 182 -19.39 -8.03 12.41
CA CYS A 182 -19.12 -9.35 11.88
C CYS A 182 -20.36 -10.23 12.07
N SER A 183 -20.78 -10.91 11.01
CA SER A 183 -21.79 -11.96 11.06
C SER A 183 -21.30 -13.20 10.31
N THR A 184 -21.89 -14.36 10.59
CA THR A 184 -21.58 -15.62 9.88
C THR A 184 -21.83 -15.50 8.38
N ASP A 185 -22.90 -14.82 7.97
CA ASP A 185 -23.25 -14.63 6.56
C ASP A 185 -22.23 -13.75 5.84
N LYS A 186 -21.79 -12.65 6.47
CA LYS A 186 -20.73 -11.79 5.93
C LYS A 186 -19.40 -12.55 5.83
N PHE A 187 -19.09 -13.38 6.80
CA PHE A 187 -17.90 -14.22 6.76
C PHE A 187 -17.96 -15.24 5.62
N ALA A 188 -19.07 -15.95 5.47
CA ALA A 188 -19.28 -16.92 4.39
C ALA A 188 -19.17 -16.25 3.01
N SER A 189 -19.81 -15.09 2.81
CA SER A 189 -19.70 -14.31 1.59
C SER A 189 -18.26 -13.85 1.32
N GLY A 190 -17.54 -13.43 2.36
CA GLY A 190 -16.12 -13.08 2.27
C GLY A 190 -15.25 -14.24 1.83
N VAL A 191 -15.47 -15.44 2.40
CA VAL A 191 -14.76 -16.67 1.99
C VAL A 191 -15.04 -17.01 0.53
N GLN A 192 -16.30 -16.95 0.09
CA GLN A 192 -16.66 -17.21 -1.32
C GLN A 192 -15.95 -16.24 -2.27
N THR A 193 -15.97 -14.93 -1.96
CA THR A 193 -15.30 -13.90 -2.75
C THR A 193 -13.79 -14.13 -2.81
N PHE A 194 -13.18 -14.49 -1.67
CA PHE A 194 -11.77 -14.82 -1.60
C PHE A 194 -11.42 -16.05 -2.44
N MET A 195 -12.21 -17.12 -2.37
CA MET A 195 -12.00 -18.33 -3.16
C MET A 195 -12.09 -18.06 -4.67
N VAL A 196 -13.08 -17.29 -5.11
CA VAL A 196 -13.21 -16.89 -6.52
C VAL A 196 -12.00 -16.04 -6.96
N GLY A 197 -11.57 -15.09 -6.15
CA GLY A 197 -10.38 -14.28 -6.42
C GLY A 197 -9.11 -15.12 -6.52
N MET A 198 -8.94 -16.08 -5.60
CA MET A 198 -7.80 -17.00 -5.59
C MET A 198 -7.81 -17.93 -6.81
N ALA A 199 -8.97 -18.47 -7.18
CA ALA A 199 -9.13 -19.28 -8.38
C ALA A 199 -8.73 -18.51 -9.64
N LYS A 200 -9.17 -17.26 -9.79
CA LYS A 200 -8.77 -16.40 -10.92
C LYS A 200 -7.27 -16.19 -10.94
N LYS A 201 -6.64 -15.95 -9.79
CA LYS A 201 -5.20 -15.77 -9.70
C LYS A 201 -4.43 -17.05 -10.07
N VAL A 202 -4.80 -18.19 -9.49
CA VAL A 202 -4.05 -19.43 -9.65
C VAL A 202 -4.29 -20.06 -11.03
N LEU A 203 -5.56 -20.12 -11.46
CA LEU A 203 -5.92 -20.81 -12.70
C LEU A 203 -5.72 -19.96 -13.95
N ILE A 204 -5.86 -18.64 -13.84
CA ILE A 204 -5.76 -17.77 -15.01
C ILE A 204 -4.47 -16.96 -14.98
N ALA A 205 -4.31 -16.09 -13.98
CA ALA A 205 -3.23 -15.11 -14.00
C ALA A 205 -1.83 -15.75 -13.93
N ASN A 206 -1.64 -16.80 -13.12
CA ASN A 206 -0.35 -17.49 -13.04
C ASN A 206 -0.01 -18.21 -14.36
N ASN A 207 -0.99 -18.87 -14.99
CA ASN A 207 -0.77 -19.58 -16.25
C ASN A 207 -0.49 -18.62 -17.42
N VAL A 208 -1.24 -17.51 -17.49
CA VAL A 208 -0.95 -16.45 -18.46
C VAL A 208 0.41 -15.80 -18.21
N GLY A 209 0.80 -15.62 -16.94
CA GLY A 209 2.13 -15.14 -16.59
C GLY A 209 3.25 -16.06 -17.05
N MET A 210 3.10 -17.37 -16.87
CA MET A 210 4.08 -18.35 -17.38
C MET A 210 4.18 -18.33 -18.90
N LEU A 211 3.05 -18.23 -19.61
CA LEU A 211 3.03 -18.05 -21.05
C LEU A 211 3.78 -16.79 -21.48
N TRP A 212 3.53 -15.68 -20.81
CA TRP A 212 4.19 -14.42 -21.11
C TRP A 212 5.71 -14.49 -20.94
N GLU A 213 6.19 -15.09 -19.83
CA GLU A 213 7.62 -15.27 -19.61
C GLU A 213 8.25 -16.23 -20.64
N SER A 214 7.52 -17.27 -21.05
CA SER A 214 7.95 -18.18 -22.14
C SER A 214 8.08 -17.41 -23.47
N TYR A 215 7.13 -16.54 -23.77
CA TYR A 215 7.19 -15.68 -24.96
C TYR A 215 8.37 -14.71 -24.93
N LYS A 216 8.63 -14.08 -23.83
CA LYS A 216 9.79 -13.19 -23.68
C LYS A 216 11.13 -13.91 -23.85
N ALA A 217 11.22 -15.15 -23.40
CA ALA A 217 12.43 -15.96 -23.49
C ALA A 217 12.68 -16.48 -24.93
N MET A 218 11.66 -16.55 -25.77
CA MET A 218 11.82 -16.87 -27.18
C MET A 218 12.42 -15.66 -27.91
N ALA A 219 13.50 -15.87 -28.64
CA ALA A 219 14.05 -14.88 -29.58
C ALA A 219 13.09 -14.75 -30.80
N VAL A 220 11.92 -14.20 -30.57
CA VAL A 220 10.91 -14.00 -31.61
C VAL A 220 11.21 -12.71 -32.35
N SER A 221 11.22 -12.78 -33.67
CA SER A 221 11.11 -11.61 -34.53
C SER A 221 9.83 -10.84 -34.12
N TYR A 222 10.01 -9.65 -33.60
CA TYR A 222 8.95 -8.78 -32.96
C TYR A 222 7.77 -8.42 -33.87
N THR A 223 7.75 -8.89 -35.12
CA THR A 223 6.80 -8.49 -36.15
C THR A 223 5.32 -8.85 -35.85
N HIS A 224 5.06 -9.92 -35.10
CA HIS A 224 3.68 -10.37 -34.84
C HIS A 224 3.02 -9.79 -33.60
N LEU A 225 3.79 -9.32 -32.62
CA LEU A 225 3.25 -8.79 -31.36
C LEU A 225 3.29 -7.27 -31.28
N THR A 226 4.17 -6.59 -32.00
CA THR A 226 4.34 -5.14 -31.91
C THR A 226 3.71 -4.36 -33.07
N LEU A 227 3.48 -4.97 -34.23
CA LEU A 227 2.84 -4.32 -35.37
C LEU A 227 1.43 -3.79 -35.08
N PRO A 228 0.55 -4.48 -34.35
CA PRO A 228 -0.77 -3.94 -34.00
C PRO A 228 -0.70 -2.73 -33.07
N THR A 229 0.33 -2.64 -32.22
CA THR A 229 0.50 -1.54 -31.26
C THR A 229 1.08 -0.29 -31.91
N ILE A 230 1.91 -0.43 -32.93
CA ILE A 230 2.48 0.70 -33.69
C ILE A 230 1.46 1.35 -34.63
N LEU A 231 0.47 0.60 -35.09
CA LEU A 231 -0.60 1.12 -35.97
C LEU A 231 -1.73 1.84 -35.22
N LEU A 232 -1.71 1.84 -33.88
CA LEU A 232 -2.72 2.49 -33.02
C LEU A 232 -2.21 3.77 -32.35
N VAL A 233 -1.04 4.29 -32.74
CA VAL A 233 -0.49 5.57 -32.28
C VAL A 233 -0.60 6.66 -33.36
#